data_35202d7696c5e3351adb75b34a034d77
#
_entry.id   35202d7696c5e3351adb75b34a034d77
#
_cell.length_a   1.000
_cell.length_b   1.000
_cell.length_c   1.000
_cell.angle_alpha   90.00
_cell.angle_beta   90.00
_cell.angle_gamma   90.00
#
_symmetry.space_group_name_H-M   'P 1'
#
loop_
_entity.id
_entity.type
_entity.pdbx_description
1 polymer ?
#
loop_
_entity_poly.entity_id
_entity_poly.type
_entity_poly.pdbx_seq_one_letter_code
_entity_poly.pdbx_strand_id
1 'polypeptide(L)'
;PTPTPTPVKPVITVQTELTRINPMLYSNEFKKARTELMKINRAFPNNADINNLLGYTSRKLKLYSSSASYYTKALQINPNHLGALEYQGELFVVTKKIAAAKSNLAKLLALCGADCDEYQDLKKAIGNKK
;
A
#
# COMPACT_ATOMS: atom_id res chain seq x y z
N PRO A 1 -23.89 32.03 -33.14
CA PRO A 1 -24.00 30.84 -32.28
C PRO A 1 -22.68 30.51 -31.62
N THR A 2 -22.71 30.21 -30.30
CA THR A 2 -21.54 29.77 -29.55
C THR A 2 -21.15 28.36 -29.97
N PRO A 3 -19.87 28.08 -30.23
CA PRO A 3 -19.46 26.74 -30.58
C PRO A 3 -19.72 25.78 -29.43
N THR A 4 -20.20 24.56 -29.75
CA THR A 4 -20.40 23.50 -28.78
C THR A 4 -19.05 23.11 -28.19
N PRO A 5 -18.90 23.02 -26.85
CA PRO A 5 -17.64 22.58 -26.26
C PRO A 5 -17.28 21.18 -26.76
N THR A 6 -16.04 21.00 -27.19
CA THR A 6 -15.54 19.67 -27.55
C THR A 6 -15.49 18.79 -26.32
N PRO A 7 -16.03 17.57 -26.36
CA PRO A 7 -15.92 16.66 -25.21
C PRO A 7 -14.45 16.43 -24.86
N VAL A 8 -14.10 16.71 -23.62
CA VAL A 8 -12.75 16.46 -23.11
C VAL A 8 -12.66 15.01 -22.64
N LYS A 9 -11.67 14.27 -23.14
CA LYS A 9 -11.43 12.89 -22.64
C LYS A 9 -11.11 12.96 -21.14
N PRO A 10 -11.66 12.05 -20.33
CA PRO A 10 -11.32 11.98 -18.92
C PRO A 10 -9.81 11.84 -18.73
N VAL A 11 -9.22 12.66 -17.85
CA VAL A 11 -7.80 12.55 -17.52
C VAL A 11 -7.64 11.34 -16.58
N ILE A 12 -6.76 10.42 -16.97
CA ILE A 12 -6.41 9.28 -16.11
C ILE A 12 -5.43 9.78 -15.05
N THR A 13 -5.84 9.72 -13.79
CA THR A 13 -5.00 10.08 -12.65
C THR A 13 -4.83 8.86 -11.75
N VAL A 14 -3.82 8.89 -10.89
CA VAL A 14 -3.65 7.85 -9.86
C VAL A 14 -4.92 7.70 -9.04
N GLN A 15 -5.54 8.82 -8.64
CA GLN A 15 -6.75 8.80 -7.82
C GLN A 15 -7.93 8.11 -8.52
N THR A 16 -8.17 8.40 -9.80
CA THR A 16 -9.26 7.76 -10.54
C THR A 16 -9.02 6.26 -10.68
N GLU A 17 -7.77 5.86 -10.91
CA GLU A 17 -7.41 4.44 -11.03
C GLU A 17 -7.53 3.71 -9.69
N LEU A 18 -7.10 4.30 -8.59
CA LEU A 18 -7.23 3.70 -7.26
C LEU A 18 -8.70 3.55 -6.87
N THR A 19 -9.55 4.53 -7.20
CA THR A 19 -10.99 4.44 -6.97
C THR A 19 -11.60 3.26 -7.73
N ARG A 20 -11.13 2.99 -8.94
CA ARG A 20 -11.58 1.85 -9.76
C ARG A 20 -11.14 0.51 -9.17
N ILE A 21 -9.95 0.46 -8.56
CA ILE A 21 -9.36 -0.78 -8.03
C ILE A 21 -9.83 -1.11 -6.62
N ASN A 22 -10.17 -0.12 -5.80
CA ASN A 22 -10.55 -0.32 -4.41
C ASN A 22 -11.62 -1.42 -4.21
N PRO A 23 -12.70 -1.50 -5.01
CA PRO A 23 -13.68 -2.59 -4.85
C PRO A 23 -13.07 -3.99 -4.96
N MET A 24 -12.04 -4.16 -5.78
CA MET A 24 -11.37 -5.46 -5.93
C MET A 24 -10.64 -5.85 -4.63
N LEU A 25 -10.07 -4.87 -3.92
CA LEU A 25 -9.39 -5.10 -2.64
C LEU A 25 -10.39 -5.50 -1.56
N TYR A 26 -11.54 -4.83 -1.50
CA TYR A 26 -12.60 -5.15 -0.55
C TYR A 26 -13.23 -6.51 -0.81
N SER A 27 -13.29 -6.94 -2.08
CA SER A 27 -13.83 -8.25 -2.48
C SER A 27 -12.80 -9.38 -2.40
N ASN A 28 -11.58 -9.09 -1.92
CA ASN A 28 -10.47 -10.05 -1.86
C ASN A 28 -10.06 -10.59 -3.24
N GLU A 29 -10.25 -9.82 -4.30
CA GLU A 29 -9.82 -10.15 -5.66
C GLU A 29 -8.37 -9.71 -5.85
N PHE A 30 -7.46 -10.27 -5.04
CA PHE A 30 -6.07 -9.78 -4.95
C PHE A 30 -5.28 -10.01 -6.23
N LYS A 31 -5.50 -11.13 -6.91
CA LYS A 31 -4.81 -11.41 -8.17
C LYS A 31 -5.20 -10.41 -9.26
N LYS A 32 -6.49 -10.14 -9.38
CA LYS A 32 -7.02 -9.16 -10.34
C LYS A 32 -6.55 -7.75 -10.00
N ALA A 33 -6.65 -7.37 -8.72
CA ALA A 33 -6.20 -6.06 -8.24
C ALA A 33 -4.71 -5.86 -8.52
N ARG A 34 -3.88 -6.88 -8.23
CA ARG A 34 -2.44 -6.82 -8.47
C ARG A 34 -2.13 -6.60 -9.94
N THR A 35 -2.80 -7.34 -10.84
CA THR A 35 -2.62 -7.18 -12.28
C THR A 35 -2.94 -5.75 -12.73
N GLU A 36 -4.05 -5.20 -12.25
CA GLU A 36 -4.45 -3.84 -12.57
C GLU A 36 -3.47 -2.81 -11.99
N LEU A 37 -3.02 -3.02 -10.76
CA LEU A 37 -2.03 -2.14 -10.13
C LEU A 37 -0.68 -2.15 -10.86
N MET A 38 -0.27 -3.30 -11.39
CA MET A 38 0.96 -3.40 -12.18
C MET A 38 0.87 -2.56 -13.46
N LYS A 39 -0.31 -2.55 -14.10
CA LYS A 39 -0.54 -1.69 -15.28
C LYS A 39 -0.42 -0.21 -14.94
N ILE A 40 -1.03 0.20 -13.82
CA ILE A 40 -1.00 1.60 -13.37
C ILE A 40 0.42 1.98 -12.95
N ASN A 41 1.15 1.07 -12.33
CA ASN A 41 2.53 1.32 -11.92
C ASN A 41 3.44 1.65 -13.12
N ARG A 42 3.17 1.07 -14.29
CA ARG A 42 3.91 1.42 -15.52
C ARG A 42 3.66 2.84 -15.95
N ALA A 43 2.44 3.33 -15.77
CA ALA A 43 2.07 4.72 -16.10
C ALA A 43 2.52 5.73 -15.03
N PHE A 44 2.57 5.30 -13.77
CA PHE A 44 2.91 6.16 -12.63
C PHE A 44 3.95 5.45 -11.73
N PRO A 45 5.20 5.28 -12.21
CA PRO A 45 6.17 4.37 -11.56
C PRO A 45 6.70 4.83 -10.19
N ASN A 46 6.51 6.11 -9.84
CA ASN A 46 7.05 6.67 -8.60
C ASN A 46 5.95 7.12 -7.64
N ASN A 47 4.90 6.34 -7.52
CA ASN A 47 3.80 6.62 -6.61
C ASN A 47 3.86 5.67 -5.41
N ALA A 48 3.93 6.23 -4.20
CA ALA A 48 4.05 5.44 -2.97
C ALA A 48 2.78 4.62 -2.69
N ASP A 49 1.60 5.17 -2.95
CA ASP A 49 0.34 4.47 -2.72
C ASP A 49 0.19 3.24 -3.60
N ILE A 50 0.54 3.35 -4.88
CA ILE A 50 0.50 2.23 -5.82
C ILE A 50 1.46 1.14 -5.37
N ASN A 51 2.69 1.49 -5.01
CA ASN A 51 3.67 0.51 -4.54
C ASN A 51 3.24 -0.14 -3.22
N ASN A 52 2.62 0.61 -2.32
CA ASN A 52 2.05 0.05 -1.10
C ASN A 52 0.97 -0.99 -1.40
N LEU A 53 0.05 -0.70 -2.32
CA LEU A 53 -1.02 -1.63 -2.68
C LEU A 53 -0.49 -2.84 -3.45
N LEU A 54 0.56 -2.68 -4.25
CA LEU A 54 1.26 -3.82 -4.86
C LEU A 54 1.92 -4.70 -3.80
N GLY A 55 2.51 -4.09 -2.77
CA GLY A 55 3.02 -4.83 -1.62
C GLY A 55 1.92 -5.60 -0.90
N TYR A 56 0.80 -4.94 -0.66
CA TYR A 56 -0.37 -5.53 0.02
C TYR A 56 -0.94 -6.72 -0.76
N THR A 57 -1.23 -6.54 -2.05
CA THR A 57 -1.79 -7.61 -2.88
C THR A 57 -0.83 -8.78 -3.04
N SER A 58 0.46 -8.49 -3.19
CA SER A 58 1.51 -9.52 -3.26
C SER A 58 1.57 -10.33 -1.96
N ARG A 59 1.50 -9.66 -0.80
CA ARG A 59 1.49 -10.33 0.50
C ARG A 59 0.27 -11.24 0.64
N LYS A 60 -0.92 -10.76 0.27
CA LYS A 60 -2.15 -11.56 0.31
C LYS A 60 -2.08 -12.79 -0.58
N LEU A 61 -1.33 -12.73 -1.66
CA LEU A 61 -1.07 -13.84 -2.56
C LEU A 61 0.14 -14.69 -2.12
N LYS A 62 0.73 -14.38 -0.97
CA LYS A 62 1.92 -15.05 -0.42
C LYS A 62 3.16 -14.91 -1.30
N LEU A 63 3.21 -13.87 -2.12
CA LEU A 63 4.38 -13.50 -2.92
C LEU A 63 5.24 -12.55 -2.08
N TYR A 64 5.87 -13.11 -1.05
CA TYR A 64 6.51 -12.30 0.00
C TYR A 64 7.74 -11.53 -0.49
N SER A 65 8.52 -12.11 -1.40
CA SER A 65 9.68 -11.43 -1.98
C SER A 65 9.26 -10.19 -2.78
N SER A 66 8.22 -10.33 -3.63
CA SER A 66 7.65 -9.21 -4.38
C SER A 66 7.07 -8.15 -3.45
N SER A 67 6.33 -8.61 -2.43
CA SER A 67 5.74 -7.72 -1.42
C SER A 67 6.81 -6.87 -0.74
N ALA A 68 7.91 -7.50 -0.30
CA ALA A 68 9.02 -6.79 0.34
C ALA A 68 9.61 -5.70 -0.56
N SER A 69 9.82 -6.02 -1.84
CA SER A 69 10.36 -5.07 -2.82
C SER A 69 9.44 -3.86 -3.02
N TYR A 70 8.13 -4.10 -3.14
CA TYR A 70 7.16 -3.03 -3.33
C TYR A 70 7.07 -2.11 -2.10
N TYR A 71 7.06 -2.67 -0.90
CA TYR A 71 7.04 -1.84 0.32
C TYR A 71 8.33 -1.02 0.47
N THR A 72 9.47 -1.62 0.17
CA THR A 72 10.75 -0.91 0.17
C THR A 72 10.69 0.28 -0.79
N LYS A 73 10.17 0.07 -1.99
CA LYS A 73 10.00 1.15 -2.98
C LYS A 73 9.07 2.24 -2.47
N ALA A 74 7.93 1.87 -1.90
CA ALA A 74 6.96 2.82 -1.35
C ALA A 74 7.62 3.70 -0.29
N LEU A 75 8.40 3.11 0.61
CA LEU A 75 9.06 3.84 1.69
C LEU A 75 10.30 4.61 1.23
N GLN A 76 10.91 4.26 0.12
CA GLN A 76 11.93 5.09 -0.53
C GLN A 76 11.32 6.37 -1.10
N ILE A 77 10.13 6.25 -1.69
CA ILE A 77 9.41 7.40 -2.25
C ILE A 77 8.87 8.30 -1.13
N ASN A 78 8.25 7.70 -0.12
CA ASN A 78 7.71 8.42 1.04
C ASN A 78 8.04 7.65 2.33
N PRO A 79 9.14 7.99 3.02
CA PRO A 79 9.53 7.31 4.26
C PRO A 79 8.51 7.39 5.40
N ASN A 80 7.59 8.34 5.34
CA ASN A 80 6.57 8.58 6.35
C ASN A 80 5.19 8.06 5.95
N HIS A 81 5.12 7.20 4.94
CA HIS A 81 3.86 6.61 4.47
C HIS A 81 3.32 5.66 5.53
N LEU A 82 2.25 6.06 6.22
CA LEU A 82 1.71 5.30 7.35
C LEU A 82 1.25 3.90 6.93
N GLY A 83 0.52 3.81 5.81
CA GLY A 83 0.04 2.52 5.31
C GLY A 83 1.17 1.56 4.97
N ALA A 84 2.23 2.07 4.34
CA ALA A 84 3.38 1.24 3.97
C ALA A 84 4.16 0.77 5.20
N LEU A 85 4.31 1.61 6.21
CA LEU A 85 4.95 1.22 7.48
C LEU A 85 4.14 0.13 8.19
N GLU A 86 2.83 0.28 8.23
CA GLU A 86 1.95 -0.72 8.82
C GLU A 86 2.02 -2.05 8.06
N TYR A 87 1.81 -2.02 6.75
CA TYR A 87 1.73 -3.23 5.93
C TYR A 87 3.08 -3.92 5.80
N GLN A 88 4.18 -3.16 5.68
CA GLN A 88 5.51 -3.77 5.75
C GLN A 88 5.75 -4.43 7.10
N GLY A 89 5.29 -3.78 8.17
CA GLY A 89 5.37 -4.35 9.51
C GLY A 89 4.63 -5.68 9.61
N GLU A 90 3.44 -5.78 9.02
CA GLU A 90 2.69 -7.03 8.97
C GLU A 90 3.39 -8.09 8.12
N LEU A 91 4.04 -7.71 7.04
CA LEU A 91 4.89 -8.62 6.26
C LEU A 91 6.04 -9.15 7.12
N PHE A 92 6.68 -8.29 7.89
CA PHE A 92 7.75 -8.71 8.82
C PHE A 92 7.25 -9.70 9.85
N VAL A 93 6.02 -9.54 10.36
CA VAL A 93 5.42 -10.51 11.29
C VAL A 93 5.26 -11.87 10.60
N VAL A 94 4.69 -11.89 9.39
CA VAL A 94 4.46 -13.13 8.64
C VAL A 94 5.76 -13.83 8.28
N THR A 95 6.81 -13.08 7.99
CA THR A 95 8.13 -13.60 7.64
C THR A 95 9.05 -13.77 8.87
N LYS A 96 8.51 -13.63 10.08
CA LYS A 96 9.21 -13.84 11.37
C LYS A 96 10.35 -12.85 11.62
N LYS A 97 10.26 -11.66 11.07
CA LYS A 97 11.20 -10.56 11.30
C LYS A 97 10.63 -9.60 12.34
N ILE A 98 10.44 -10.09 13.57
CA ILE A 98 9.70 -9.37 14.61
C ILE A 98 10.41 -8.09 15.04
N ALA A 99 11.73 -8.08 15.14
CA ALA A 99 12.48 -6.87 15.50
C ALA A 99 12.25 -5.74 14.48
N ALA A 100 12.22 -6.08 13.18
CA ALA A 100 11.94 -5.11 12.12
C ALA A 100 10.49 -4.60 12.19
N ALA A 101 9.54 -5.49 12.51
CA ALA A 101 8.14 -5.08 12.71
C ALA A 101 8.02 -4.09 13.87
N LYS A 102 8.71 -4.34 14.98
CA LYS A 102 8.72 -3.44 16.15
C LYS A 102 9.36 -2.10 15.82
N SER A 103 10.37 -2.07 14.95
CA SER A 103 10.98 -0.84 14.47
C SER A 103 9.95 0.02 13.71
N ASN A 104 9.17 -0.58 12.82
CA ASN A 104 8.10 0.12 12.13
C ASN A 104 7.01 0.61 13.10
N LEU A 105 6.70 -0.20 14.10
CA LEU A 105 5.73 0.19 15.14
C LEU A 105 6.18 1.46 15.89
N ALA A 106 7.46 1.54 16.24
CA ALA A 106 8.02 2.72 16.90
C ALA A 106 7.95 3.95 16.00
N LYS A 107 8.21 3.80 14.69
CA LYS A 107 8.07 4.90 13.72
C LYS A 107 6.62 5.38 13.63
N LEU A 108 5.66 4.46 13.59
CA LEU A 108 4.24 4.81 13.55
C LEU A 108 3.82 5.58 14.81
N LEU A 109 4.28 5.15 15.97
CA LEU A 109 4.00 5.86 17.23
C LEU A 109 4.50 7.30 17.15
N ALA A 110 5.71 7.50 16.65
CA ALA A 110 6.30 8.84 16.53
C ALA A 110 5.57 9.70 15.48
N LEU A 111 5.09 9.10 14.39
CA LEU A 111 4.46 9.84 13.29
C LEU A 111 3.00 10.17 13.53
N CYS A 112 2.23 9.27 14.13
CA CYS A 112 0.78 9.45 14.24
C CYS A 112 0.19 9.20 15.62
N GLY A 113 0.97 8.74 16.60
CA GLY A 113 0.51 8.55 17.97
C GLY A 113 -0.16 7.20 18.23
N ALA A 114 -0.46 6.97 19.51
CA ALA A 114 -0.98 5.67 19.97
C ALA A 114 -2.43 5.40 19.52
N ASP A 115 -3.22 6.44 19.23
CA ASP A 115 -4.61 6.29 18.79
C ASP A 115 -4.74 6.13 17.27
N CYS A 116 -3.65 6.20 16.55
CA CYS A 116 -3.59 6.04 15.10
C CYS A 116 -3.92 4.60 14.70
N ASP A 117 -4.79 4.42 13.70
CA ASP A 117 -5.24 3.10 13.26
C ASP A 117 -4.07 2.23 12.82
N GLU A 118 -3.14 2.79 12.05
CA GLU A 118 -1.98 2.06 11.54
C GLU A 118 -1.09 1.56 12.68
N TYR A 119 -0.89 2.38 13.71
CA TYR A 119 -0.14 1.97 14.89
C TYR A 119 -0.85 0.82 15.62
N GLN A 120 -2.14 0.96 15.88
CA GLN A 120 -2.91 -0.05 16.61
C GLN A 120 -3.00 -1.37 15.84
N ASP A 121 -3.20 -1.32 14.53
CA ASP A 121 -3.30 -2.51 13.70
C ASP A 121 -1.97 -3.27 13.67
N LEU A 122 -0.85 -2.58 13.54
CA LEU A 122 0.46 -3.24 13.59
C LEU A 122 0.77 -3.78 14.98
N LYS A 123 0.45 -3.02 16.03
CA LYS A 123 0.62 -3.48 17.40
C LYS A 123 -0.15 -4.77 17.66
N LYS A 124 -1.38 -4.86 17.15
CA LYS A 124 -2.21 -6.05 17.25
C LYS A 124 -1.59 -7.22 16.48
N ALA A 125 -1.08 -6.96 15.27
CA ALA A 125 -0.46 -8.00 14.44
C ALA A 125 0.79 -8.58 15.11
N ILE A 126 1.60 -7.75 15.76
CA ILE A 126 2.79 -8.18 16.49
C ILE A 126 2.37 -8.99 17.75
N GLY A 127 1.36 -8.50 18.45
CA GLY A 127 0.90 -9.14 19.70
C GLY A 127 2.04 -9.27 20.70
N ASN A 128 2.20 -10.47 21.25
CA ASN A 128 3.26 -10.79 22.22
C ASN A 128 4.43 -11.55 21.59
N LYS A 129 4.59 -11.47 20.29
CA LYS A 129 5.67 -12.17 19.58
C LYS A 129 7.04 -11.58 19.96
N LYS A 130 8.00 -12.45 20.11
CA LYS A 130 9.38 -12.09 20.43
C LYS A 130 10.28 -12.22 19.21
#